data_37633ba130a356390b67e3ed62331f15
#
_entry.id   37633ba130a356390b67e3ed62331f15
#
_cell.length_a   1.000
_cell.length_b   1.000
_cell.length_c   1.000
_cell.angle_alpha   90.00
_cell.angle_beta   90.00
_cell.angle_gamma   90.00
#
_symmetry.space_group_name_H-M   'P 1'
#
loop_
_entity.id
_entity.type
_entity.pdbx_description
1 polymer ?
#
loop_
_entity_poly.entity_id
_entity_poly.type
_entity_poly.pdbx_seq_one_letter_code
_entity_poly.pdbx_strand_id
1 'polypeptide(L)'
;LFRSWMTWIKLFLLFLIVVCLNYVGCHEYYRRDLTEDQRYEISQQSINMLKSPEIQNRKTPVKITFAFLRTTQNYTRMRSLLEEYERYSNGKVKVEYVDPLRQPNKAREIANIYGIEFKKNLVIIDAREDTEKALKTFEGTQADAAHVRILPGDAFVVYAPSPDGKSM
;
A
#
# COMPACT_ATOMS: atom_id res chain seq x y z
N LEU A 1 17.53 50.29 27.56
CA LEU A 1 17.23 50.04 26.15
C LEU A 1 17.92 48.78 25.63
N PHE A 2 19.17 48.51 25.94
CA PHE A 2 19.94 47.33 25.47
C PHE A 2 19.35 45.97 25.96
N ARG A 3 18.84 45.94 27.18
CA ARG A 3 18.30 44.74 27.81
C ARG A 3 16.96 44.28 27.19
N SER A 4 16.15 45.23 26.72
CA SER A 4 14.90 44.94 26.01
C SER A 4 15.12 44.37 24.61
N TRP A 5 16.12 44.87 23.87
CA TRP A 5 16.48 44.37 22.54
C TRP A 5 16.95 42.91 22.58
N MET A 6 17.80 42.55 23.55
CA MET A 6 18.24 41.16 23.71
C MET A 6 17.09 40.20 23.99
N THR A 7 16.06 40.65 24.67
CA THR A 7 14.87 39.83 24.92
C THR A 7 14.09 39.56 23.64
N TRP A 8 13.93 40.55 22.77
CA TRP A 8 13.26 40.39 21.48
C TRP A 8 14.03 39.46 20.53
N ILE A 9 15.36 39.54 20.53
CA ILE A 9 16.20 38.64 19.73
C ILE A 9 16.05 37.21 20.20
N LYS A 10 16.03 36.95 21.52
CA LYS A 10 15.82 35.60 22.06
C LYS A 10 14.45 35.04 21.70
N LEU A 11 13.41 35.85 21.77
CA LEU A 11 12.05 35.46 21.39
C LEU A 11 11.96 35.12 19.89
N PHE A 12 12.59 35.93 19.05
CA PHE A 12 12.63 35.68 17.61
C PHE A 12 13.38 34.39 17.28
N LEU A 13 14.51 34.13 17.94
CA LEU A 13 15.29 32.92 17.77
C LEU A 13 14.52 31.67 18.24
N LEU A 14 13.82 31.78 19.37
CA LEU A 14 12.93 30.71 19.85
C LEU A 14 11.80 30.42 18.85
N PHE A 15 11.16 31.45 18.31
CA PHE A 15 10.13 31.30 17.30
C PHE A 15 10.66 30.58 16.04
N LEU A 16 11.86 30.96 15.57
CA LEU A 16 12.49 30.35 14.41
C LEU A 16 12.80 28.87 14.64
N ILE A 17 13.24 28.49 15.85
CA ILE A 17 13.47 27.09 16.24
C ILE A 17 12.15 26.31 16.18
N VAL A 18 11.05 26.85 16.72
CA VAL A 18 9.75 26.18 16.71
C VAL A 18 9.24 25.99 15.27
N VAL A 19 9.42 27.00 14.40
CA VAL A 19 9.06 26.87 12.97
C VAL A 19 9.89 25.79 12.27
N CYS A 20 11.20 25.75 12.51
CA CYS A 20 12.07 24.71 11.95
C CYS A 20 11.69 23.32 12.43
N LEU A 21 11.41 23.13 13.73
CA LEU A 21 10.98 21.84 14.27
C LEU A 21 9.64 21.40 13.70
N ASN A 22 8.71 22.34 13.53
CA ASN A 22 7.42 22.05 12.90
C ASN A 22 7.59 21.65 11.42
N TYR A 23 8.44 22.37 10.68
CA TYR A 23 8.75 22.07 9.29
C TYR A 23 9.36 20.69 9.12
N VAL A 24 10.35 20.34 9.95
CA VAL A 24 10.98 19.00 9.95
C VAL A 24 9.95 17.93 10.33
N GLY A 25 9.12 18.17 11.34
CA GLY A 25 8.07 17.26 11.75
C GLY A 25 7.00 17.00 10.68
N CYS A 26 6.71 18.03 9.84
CA CYS A 26 5.75 17.88 8.74
C CYS A 26 6.38 17.25 7.49
N HIS A 27 7.67 17.47 7.26
CA HIS A 27 8.34 17.01 6.03
C HIS A 27 8.96 15.62 6.18
N GLU A 28 9.51 15.32 7.35
CA GLU A 28 10.09 14.02 7.68
C GLU A 28 9.11 13.24 8.57
N TYR A 29 7.96 12.82 8.01
CA TYR A 29 7.02 11.96 8.72
C TYR A 29 7.61 10.56 8.87
N TYR A 30 8.47 10.37 9.86
CA TYR A 30 9.05 9.08 10.21
C TYR A 30 8.03 8.27 11.03
N ARG A 31 7.24 7.44 10.33
CA ARG A 31 6.31 6.53 10.98
C ARG A 31 7.06 5.29 11.42
N ARG A 32 7.32 5.16 12.71
CA ARG A 32 7.87 3.96 13.31
C ARG A 32 6.72 3.15 13.91
N ASP A 33 6.60 1.90 13.51
CA ASP A 33 5.66 1.00 14.17
C ASP A 33 6.24 0.63 15.54
N LEU A 34 5.57 1.10 16.61
CA LEU A 34 5.93 0.82 18.00
C LEU A 34 5.23 -0.44 18.52
N THR A 35 4.54 -1.17 17.65
CA THR A 35 3.87 -2.42 18.02
C THR A 35 4.93 -3.49 18.23
N GLU A 36 4.87 -4.20 19.37
CA GLU A 36 5.83 -5.22 19.79
C GLU A 36 6.05 -6.33 18.75
N ASP A 37 5.04 -6.59 17.90
CA ASP A 37 5.05 -7.60 16.85
C ASP A 37 5.36 -7.05 15.43
N GLN A 38 5.65 -5.76 15.26
CA GLN A 38 5.86 -5.10 13.95
C GLN A 38 4.81 -5.51 12.88
N ARG A 39 3.55 -5.60 13.31
CA ARG A 39 2.44 -6.19 12.51
C ARG A 39 2.10 -5.43 11.23
N TYR A 40 2.60 -4.21 11.10
CA TYR A 40 2.35 -3.32 9.96
C TYR A 40 3.58 -3.11 9.08
N GLU A 41 4.70 -3.73 9.41
CA GLU A 41 5.91 -3.67 8.59
C GLU A 41 6.01 -4.91 7.71
N ILE A 42 6.49 -4.72 6.49
CA ILE A 42 6.77 -5.83 5.58
C ILE A 42 8.11 -6.48 5.94
N SER A 43 8.22 -7.78 5.70
CA SER A 43 9.45 -8.52 6.01
C SER A 43 10.65 -7.99 5.23
N GLN A 44 11.85 -8.14 5.80
CA GLN A 44 13.09 -7.76 5.11
C GLN A 44 13.26 -8.49 3.77
N GLN A 45 12.76 -9.71 3.67
CA GLN A 45 12.76 -10.48 2.40
C GLN A 45 11.91 -9.79 1.35
N SER A 46 10.69 -9.31 1.71
CA SER A 46 9.83 -8.56 0.80
C SER A 46 10.48 -7.26 0.36
N ILE A 47 11.13 -6.53 1.28
CA ILE A 47 11.87 -5.31 0.95
C ILE A 47 12.99 -5.60 -0.05
N ASN A 48 13.77 -6.65 0.18
CA ASN A 48 14.85 -7.05 -0.72
C ASN A 48 14.32 -7.44 -2.10
N MET A 49 13.19 -8.16 -2.16
CA MET A 49 12.52 -8.49 -3.41
C MET A 49 12.06 -7.24 -4.16
N LEU A 50 11.43 -6.28 -3.48
CA LEU A 50 10.97 -5.04 -4.10
C LEU A 50 12.14 -4.18 -4.62
N LYS A 51 13.30 -4.26 -3.99
CA LYS A 51 14.53 -3.57 -4.42
C LYS A 51 15.35 -4.39 -5.43
N SER A 52 14.93 -5.59 -5.79
CA SER A 52 15.66 -6.44 -6.75
C SER A 52 15.71 -5.79 -8.14
N PRO A 53 16.74 -6.05 -8.93
CA PRO A 53 16.86 -5.54 -10.30
C PRO A 53 15.67 -5.94 -11.19
N GLU A 54 15.07 -7.10 -10.93
CA GLU A 54 13.91 -7.61 -11.66
C GLU A 54 12.70 -6.70 -11.53
N ILE A 55 12.46 -6.15 -10.34
CA ILE A 55 11.36 -5.21 -10.09
C ILE A 55 11.77 -3.79 -10.49
N GLN A 56 12.98 -3.35 -10.13
CA GLN A 56 13.42 -1.97 -10.35
C GLN A 56 13.64 -1.64 -11.84
N ASN A 57 14.05 -2.60 -12.67
CA ASN A 57 14.28 -2.39 -14.10
C ASN A 57 13.00 -2.49 -14.95
N ARG A 58 11.84 -2.80 -14.35
CA ARG A 58 10.57 -2.86 -15.08
C ARG A 58 10.23 -1.50 -15.70
N LYS A 59 9.78 -1.52 -16.95
CA LYS A 59 9.30 -0.31 -17.64
C LYS A 59 7.95 0.13 -17.12
N THR A 60 7.07 -0.84 -16.85
CA THR A 60 5.72 -0.60 -16.33
C THR A 60 5.60 -1.08 -14.89
N PRO A 61 4.92 -0.32 -14.02
CA PRO A 61 4.70 -0.71 -12.65
C PRO A 61 3.75 -1.92 -12.57
N VAL A 62 3.95 -2.76 -11.56
CA VAL A 62 2.98 -3.81 -11.19
C VAL A 62 1.75 -3.13 -10.58
N LYS A 63 0.58 -3.44 -11.11
CA LYS A 63 -0.69 -2.91 -10.61
C LYS A 63 -1.33 -3.91 -9.64
N ILE A 64 -1.60 -3.46 -8.42
CA ILE A 64 -2.34 -4.23 -7.42
C ILE A 64 -3.70 -3.59 -7.23
N THR A 65 -4.77 -4.29 -7.56
CA THR A 65 -6.13 -3.84 -7.28
C THR A 65 -6.64 -4.53 -6.02
N PHE A 66 -6.84 -3.73 -4.98
CA PHE A 66 -7.35 -4.17 -3.68
C PHE A 66 -8.85 -3.90 -3.59
N ALA A 67 -9.65 -4.91 -3.91
CA ALA A 67 -11.09 -4.84 -3.93
C ALA A 67 -11.70 -5.46 -2.67
N PHE A 68 -11.85 -4.64 -1.65
CA PHE A 68 -12.34 -5.05 -0.33
C PHE A 68 -13.42 -4.13 0.19
N LEU A 69 -14.36 -4.69 0.91
CA LEU A 69 -15.31 -3.93 1.71
C LEU A 69 -14.59 -3.31 2.91
N ARG A 70 -14.78 -2.04 3.14
CA ARG A 70 -14.17 -1.31 4.27
C ARG A 70 -14.59 -1.85 5.65
N THR A 71 -15.71 -2.58 5.70
CA THR A 71 -16.22 -3.23 6.91
C THR A 71 -15.50 -4.52 7.27
N THR A 72 -14.63 -5.02 6.39
CA THR A 72 -13.88 -6.25 6.63
C THR A 72 -12.87 -6.06 7.77
N GLN A 73 -12.83 -6.99 8.71
CA GLN A 73 -12.02 -6.93 9.93
C GLN A 73 -10.53 -6.60 9.67
N ASN A 74 -9.95 -7.14 8.60
CA ASN A 74 -8.54 -6.96 8.27
C ASN A 74 -8.28 -5.85 7.24
N TYR A 75 -9.30 -5.04 6.88
CA TYR A 75 -9.16 -4.01 5.84
C TYR A 75 -8.02 -3.04 6.10
N THR A 76 -8.00 -2.45 7.30
CA THR A 76 -7.00 -1.44 7.67
C THR A 76 -5.59 -2.01 7.66
N ARG A 77 -5.42 -3.23 8.19
CA ARG A 77 -4.12 -3.91 8.23
C ARG A 77 -3.61 -4.22 6.82
N MET A 78 -4.45 -4.78 5.96
CA MET A 78 -4.10 -5.11 4.58
C MET A 78 -3.76 -3.84 3.79
N ARG A 79 -4.54 -2.79 3.99
CA ARG A 79 -4.28 -1.50 3.37
C ARG A 79 -2.92 -0.93 3.78
N SER A 80 -2.61 -0.91 5.08
CA SER A 80 -1.31 -0.43 5.57
C SER A 80 -0.14 -1.23 4.99
N LEU A 81 -0.25 -2.55 4.92
CA LEU A 81 0.76 -3.41 4.29
C LEU A 81 0.96 -3.06 2.80
N LEU A 82 -0.12 -2.87 2.06
CA LEU A 82 -0.03 -2.51 0.64
C LEU A 82 0.57 -1.11 0.42
N GLU A 83 0.26 -0.15 1.30
CA GLU A 83 0.90 1.18 1.30
C GLU A 83 2.43 1.07 1.54
N GLU A 84 2.87 0.12 2.38
CA GLU A 84 4.29 -0.17 2.57
C GLU A 84 4.93 -0.78 1.31
N TYR A 85 4.26 -1.74 0.65
CA TYR A 85 4.74 -2.30 -0.62
C TYR A 85 4.89 -1.21 -1.69
N GLU A 86 3.92 -0.31 -1.80
CA GLU A 86 3.99 0.82 -2.73
C GLU A 86 5.17 1.73 -2.41
N ARG A 87 5.38 2.07 -1.13
CA ARG A 87 6.47 2.93 -0.66
C ARG A 87 7.85 2.33 -0.93
N TYR A 88 8.07 1.06 -0.60
CA TYR A 88 9.38 0.42 -0.77
C TYR A 88 9.71 0.07 -2.21
N SER A 89 8.72 0.05 -3.11
CA SER A 89 8.92 -0.27 -4.52
C SER A 89 9.47 0.87 -5.37
N ASN A 90 9.61 2.08 -4.83
CA ASN A 90 9.99 3.28 -5.58
C ASN A 90 9.08 3.55 -6.79
N GLY A 91 7.77 3.35 -6.63
CA GLY A 91 6.78 3.55 -7.70
C GLY A 91 6.67 2.42 -8.72
N LYS A 92 7.39 1.30 -8.51
CA LYS A 92 7.29 0.11 -9.36
C LYS A 92 6.11 -0.80 -9.00
N VAL A 93 5.48 -0.57 -7.87
CA VAL A 93 4.18 -1.14 -7.49
C VAL A 93 3.20 0.00 -7.28
N LYS A 94 2.01 -0.10 -7.86
CA LYS A 94 0.91 0.85 -7.68
C LYS A 94 -0.30 0.13 -7.14
N VAL A 95 -0.88 0.65 -6.07
CA VAL A 95 -2.04 0.06 -5.42
C VAL A 95 -3.29 0.89 -5.72
N GLU A 96 -4.30 0.24 -6.26
CA GLU A 96 -5.61 0.81 -6.50
C GLU A 96 -6.62 0.21 -5.50
N TYR A 97 -7.25 1.08 -4.70
CA TYR A 97 -8.24 0.69 -3.70
C TYR A 97 -9.64 0.84 -4.25
N VAL A 98 -10.41 -0.23 -4.27
CA VAL A 98 -11.78 -0.25 -4.76
C VAL A 98 -12.72 -0.85 -3.71
N ASP A 99 -13.75 -0.11 -3.37
CA ASP A 99 -14.84 -0.62 -2.54
C ASP A 99 -16.04 -0.95 -3.48
N PRO A 100 -16.34 -2.24 -3.71
CA PRO A 100 -17.37 -2.62 -4.66
C PRO A 100 -18.77 -2.07 -4.34
N LEU A 101 -19.06 -1.84 -3.06
CA LEU A 101 -20.35 -1.26 -2.65
C LEU A 101 -20.42 0.26 -2.87
N ARG A 102 -19.31 0.95 -2.64
CA ARG A 102 -19.25 2.41 -2.76
C ARG A 102 -18.94 2.89 -4.17
N GLN A 103 -18.25 2.06 -4.96
CA GLN A 103 -17.78 2.37 -6.31
C GLN A 103 -18.24 1.29 -7.30
N PRO A 104 -19.54 1.05 -7.47
CA PRO A 104 -20.07 -0.06 -8.28
C PRO A 104 -19.69 0.04 -9.76
N ASN A 105 -19.58 1.26 -10.30
CA ASN A 105 -19.19 1.45 -11.70
C ASN A 105 -17.74 1.02 -11.93
N LYS A 106 -16.84 1.41 -11.03
CA LYS A 106 -15.42 1.03 -11.09
C LYS A 106 -15.24 -0.47 -10.86
N ALA A 107 -16.01 -1.05 -9.96
CA ALA A 107 -16.02 -2.49 -9.74
C ALA A 107 -16.46 -3.25 -11.00
N ARG A 108 -17.52 -2.80 -11.69
CA ARG A 108 -17.94 -3.40 -12.98
C ARG A 108 -16.88 -3.29 -14.06
N GLU A 109 -16.24 -2.13 -14.18
CA GLU A 109 -15.15 -1.93 -15.15
C GLU A 109 -14.04 -2.95 -14.92
N ILE A 110 -13.58 -3.10 -13.68
CA ILE A 110 -12.55 -4.08 -13.30
C ILE A 110 -13.06 -5.51 -13.54
N ALA A 111 -14.31 -5.81 -13.18
CA ALA A 111 -14.92 -7.10 -13.42
C ALA A 111 -14.91 -7.48 -14.92
N ASN A 112 -15.22 -6.53 -15.77
CA ASN A 112 -15.20 -6.73 -17.23
C ASN A 112 -13.79 -6.91 -17.77
N ILE A 113 -12.81 -6.14 -17.26
CA ILE A 113 -11.40 -6.22 -17.67
C ILE A 113 -10.81 -7.59 -17.34
N TYR A 114 -11.10 -8.12 -16.15
CA TYR A 114 -10.49 -9.37 -15.67
C TYR A 114 -11.42 -10.59 -15.76
N GLY A 115 -12.63 -10.45 -16.33
CA GLY A 115 -13.59 -11.54 -16.47
C GLY A 115 -14.05 -12.15 -15.14
N ILE A 116 -14.15 -11.34 -14.10
CA ILE A 116 -14.45 -11.78 -12.73
C ILE A 116 -15.79 -11.24 -12.22
N GLU A 117 -16.33 -11.89 -11.20
CA GLU A 117 -17.47 -11.37 -10.44
C GLU A 117 -17.04 -11.01 -9.02
N PHE A 118 -17.39 -9.80 -8.55
CA PHE A 118 -17.13 -9.37 -7.17
C PHE A 118 -18.15 -9.98 -6.19
N LYS A 119 -18.11 -11.30 -6.00
CA LYS A 119 -18.92 -11.98 -4.95
C LYS A 119 -18.26 -11.93 -3.58
N LYS A 120 -16.94 -11.76 -3.54
CA LYS A 120 -16.10 -11.74 -2.32
C LYS A 120 -15.03 -10.67 -2.44
N ASN A 121 -14.40 -10.34 -1.32
CA ASN A 121 -13.18 -9.55 -1.31
C ASN A 121 -12.08 -10.24 -2.10
N LEU A 122 -11.33 -9.48 -2.90
CA LEU A 122 -10.25 -10.06 -3.72
C LEU A 122 -9.11 -9.05 -3.93
N VAL A 123 -7.94 -9.60 -4.26
CA VAL A 123 -6.78 -8.84 -4.69
C VAL A 123 -6.37 -9.32 -6.06
N ILE A 124 -6.22 -8.40 -6.99
CA ILE A 124 -5.72 -8.67 -8.34
C ILE A 124 -4.32 -8.10 -8.43
N ILE A 125 -3.36 -8.93 -8.79
CA ILE A 125 -1.97 -8.53 -9.04
C ILE A 125 -1.74 -8.66 -10.53
N ASP A 126 -1.52 -7.54 -11.20
CA ASP A 126 -1.29 -7.47 -12.63
C ASP A 126 0.15 -7.01 -12.89
N ALA A 127 0.96 -7.92 -13.39
CA ALA A 127 2.37 -7.72 -13.69
C ALA A 127 2.66 -7.69 -15.20
N ARG A 128 1.66 -7.47 -16.06
CA ARG A 128 1.85 -7.36 -17.52
C ARG A 128 2.67 -6.13 -17.88
N GLU A 129 3.49 -6.24 -18.91
CA GLU A 129 4.38 -5.14 -19.33
C GLU A 129 3.65 -4.03 -20.11
N ASP A 130 2.52 -4.33 -20.74
CA ASP A 130 1.70 -3.39 -21.55
C ASP A 130 0.32 -3.18 -20.91
N THR A 131 0.30 -2.64 -19.70
CA THR A 131 -0.92 -2.52 -18.91
C THR A 131 -2.02 -1.69 -19.62
N GLU A 132 -1.68 -0.67 -20.39
CA GLU A 132 -2.69 0.16 -21.09
C GLU A 132 -3.33 -0.55 -22.29
N LYS A 133 -2.58 -1.37 -23.03
CA LYS A 133 -3.14 -2.18 -24.13
C LYS A 133 -3.82 -3.44 -23.60
N ALA A 134 -3.28 -4.03 -22.56
CA ALA A 134 -3.81 -5.22 -21.92
C ALA A 134 -5.10 -4.96 -21.13
N LEU A 135 -5.32 -3.73 -20.64
CA LEU A 135 -6.59 -3.34 -20.01
C LEU A 135 -7.79 -3.34 -20.97
N LYS A 136 -7.55 -3.30 -22.28
CA LYS A 136 -8.63 -3.26 -23.28
C LYS A 136 -9.11 -4.64 -23.72
N THR A 137 -8.34 -5.71 -23.47
CA THR A 137 -8.68 -7.04 -23.97
C THR A 137 -8.09 -8.12 -23.06
N PHE A 138 -8.69 -8.32 -21.90
CA PHE A 138 -8.48 -9.55 -21.15
C PHE A 138 -9.34 -10.65 -21.79
N GLU A 139 -8.88 -11.21 -22.86
CA GLU A 139 -9.30 -12.53 -23.29
C GLU A 139 -8.44 -13.50 -22.49
N GLY A 140 -9.01 -14.31 -21.60
CA GLY A 140 -8.34 -15.23 -20.69
C GLY A 140 -7.40 -16.23 -21.33
N THR A 141 -6.46 -15.72 -22.09
CA THR A 141 -5.41 -16.47 -22.79
C THR A 141 -4.39 -16.92 -21.76
N GLN A 142 -3.92 -18.15 -21.87
CA GLN A 142 -2.98 -18.80 -20.96
C GLN A 142 -1.69 -17.98 -20.68
N ALA A 143 -1.27 -17.13 -21.61
CA ALA A 143 -0.14 -16.21 -21.46
C ALA A 143 -0.44 -15.07 -20.46
N ASP A 144 -1.67 -14.59 -20.39
CA ASP A 144 -2.07 -13.55 -19.44
C ASP A 144 -2.20 -14.11 -18.02
N ALA A 145 -2.59 -15.37 -17.87
CA ALA A 145 -2.67 -16.06 -16.58
C ALA A 145 -1.30 -16.18 -15.87
N ALA A 146 -0.19 -16.14 -16.60
CA ALA A 146 1.15 -16.15 -16.02
C ALA A 146 1.52 -14.83 -15.31
N HIS A 147 0.95 -13.71 -15.76
CA HIS A 147 1.29 -12.36 -15.26
C HIS A 147 0.16 -11.72 -14.43
N VAL A 148 -1.01 -12.36 -14.38
CA VAL A 148 -2.14 -11.89 -13.56
C VAL A 148 -2.47 -12.94 -12.51
N ARG A 149 -2.52 -12.52 -11.25
CA ARG A 149 -2.94 -13.36 -10.12
C ARG A 149 -4.15 -12.74 -9.46
N ILE A 150 -5.20 -13.54 -9.32
CA ILE A 150 -6.41 -13.16 -8.60
C ILE A 150 -6.44 -14.00 -7.32
N LEU A 151 -6.36 -13.32 -6.19
CA LEU A 151 -6.29 -13.94 -4.89
C LEU A 151 -7.59 -13.62 -4.13
N PRO A 152 -8.35 -14.62 -3.67
CA PRO A 152 -9.53 -14.39 -2.86
C PRO A 152 -9.12 -13.79 -1.51
N GLY A 153 -9.97 -12.94 -0.93
CA GLY A 153 -9.68 -12.23 0.31
C GLY A 153 -9.45 -13.12 1.53
N ASP A 154 -9.99 -14.34 1.50
CA ASP A 154 -9.77 -15.38 2.52
C ASP A 154 -8.35 -15.98 2.45
N ALA A 155 -7.67 -15.93 1.31
CA ALA A 155 -6.26 -16.32 1.20
C ALA A 155 -5.30 -15.44 2.03
N PHE A 156 -5.76 -14.27 2.48
CA PHE A 156 -4.99 -13.33 3.31
C PHE A 156 -5.38 -13.39 4.80
N VAL A 157 -6.13 -14.40 5.23
CA VAL A 157 -6.37 -14.62 6.66
C VAL A 157 -5.06 -15.03 7.30
N VAL A 158 -4.35 -14.04 7.84
CA VAL A 158 -3.22 -14.30 8.72
C VAL A 158 -3.80 -14.89 9.99
N TYR A 159 -3.61 -16.18 10.21
CA TYR A 159 -3.85 -16.78 11.49
C TYR A 159 -2.95 -16.08 12.50
N ALA A 160 -3.51 -15.15 13.27
CA ALA A 160 -2.82 -14.70 14.48
C ALA A 160 -2.71 -15.96 15.36
N PRO A 161 -1.52 -16.33 15.82
CA PRO A 161 -1.39 -17.42 16.78
C PRO A 161 -2.29 -17.06 17.96
N SER A 162 -3.15 -18.00 18.33
CA SER A 162 -3.99 -17.86 19.52
C SER A 162 -3.07 -17.59 20.70
N PRO A 163 -3.39 -16.66 21.61
CA PRO A 163 -2.58 -16.38 22.79
C PRO A 163 -2.36 -17.61 23.67
N ASP A 164 -3.15 -18.67 23.46
CA ASP A 164 -3.07 -19.93 24.22
C ASP A 164 -2.20 -21.02 23.58
N GLY A 165 -1.49 -20.73 22.49
CA GLY A 165 -0.53 -21.66 21.87
C GLY A 165 -1.13 -22.98 21.34
N LYS A 166 -2.45 -23.10 21.26
CA LYS A 166 -3.14 -24.26 20.66
C LYS A 166 -3.58 -23.92 19.25
N SER A 167 -2.86 -24.41 18.25
CA SER A 167 -3.34 -24.51 16.87
C SER A 167 -4.49 -25.50 16.80
N MET A 168 -5.66 -25.05 16.36
CA MET A 168 -6.65 -25.94 15.75
C MET A 168 -6.33 -26.13 14.29
#